data_1d41a79f57ed0a2d704ff0050ffc9ef6
#
_entry.id   1d41a79f57ed0a2d704ff0050ffc9ef6
#
_cell.length_a   1.000
_cell.length_b   1.000
_cell.length_c   1.000
_cell.angle_alpha   90.00
_cell.angle_beta   90.00
_cell.angle_gamma   90.00
#
_symmetry.space_group_name_H-M   'P 1'
#
loop_
_entity.id
_entity.type
_entity.pdbx_description
1 polymer ?
#
loop_
_entity_poly.entity_id
_entity_poly.type
_entity_poly.pdbx_seq_one_letter_code
_entity_poly.pdbx_strand_id
1 'polypeptide(L)'
;MIKVYGMPSCPDCAEVAKKIKAIGRESEFEIINIGEHVAYLKAFLQLRDREEAFRPVREGGYVGIPCFVREDGTVTLDPAEFGL
;
A
#
# COMPACT_ATOMS: atom_id res chain seq x y z
N MET A 1 1.42 7.47 -11.37
CA MET A 1 1.55 7.63 -9.91
C MET A 1 1.71 6.26 -9.24
N ILE A 2 2.42 6.23 -8.14
CA ILE A 2 2.54 5.03 -7.32
C ILE A 2 1.26 4.92 -6.49
N LYS A 3 0.58 3.78 -6.56
CA LYS A 3 -0.61 3.54 -5.73
C LYS A 3 -0.20 3.00 -4.37
N VAL A 4 -0.84 3.51 -3.32
CA VAL A 4 -0.61 3.05 -1.94
C VAL A 4 -1.94 2.60 -1.36
N TYR A 5 -2.13 1.30 -1.27
CA TYR A 5 -3.32 0.75 -0.62
C TYR A 5 -3.11 0.71 0.88
N GLY A 6 -4.06 1.24 1.63
CA GLY A 6 -3.97 1.28 3.07
C GLY A 6 -5.29 1.67 3.74
N MET A 7 -5.21 1.97 5.02
CA MET A 7 -6.37 2.45 5.80
C MET A 7 -5.91 3.49 6.83
N PRO A 8 -6.74 4.50 7.13
CA PRO A 8 -6.37 5.51 8.14
C PRO A 8 -6.16 4.93 9.54
N SER A 9 -6.83 3.83 9.85
CA SER A 9 -6.71 3.16 11.15
C SER A 9 -5.43 2.31 11.29
N CYS A 10 -4.70 2.11 10.21
CA CYS A 10 -3.45 1.35 10.22
C CYS A 10 -2.29 2.30 10.62
N PRO A 11 -1.57 2.04 11.73
CA PRO A 11 -0.48 2.92 12.17
C PRO A 11 0.63 3.09 11.13
N ASP A 12 1.02 2.01 10.46
CA ASP A 12 2.06 2.05 9.44
C ASP A 12 1.61 2.84 8.21
N CYS A 13 0.35 2.69 7.82
CA CYS A 13 -0.24 3.45 6.72
C CYS A 13 -0.27 4.94 7.03
N ALA A 14 -0.67 5.30 8.25
CA ALA A 14 -0.72 6.69 8.71
C ALA A 14 0.67 7.31 8.71
N GLU A 15 1.69 6.57 9.14
CA GLU A 15 3.07 7.04 9.18
C GLU A 15 3.61 7.29 7.76
N VAL A 16 3.32 6.40 6.83
CA VAL A 16 3.71 6.58 5.42
C VAL A 16 3.06 7.82 4.82
N ALA A 17 1.75 7.99 5.03
CA ALA A 17 1.03 9.16 4.52
C ALA A 17 1.61 10.46 5.09
N LYS A 18 1.95 10.46 6.38
CA LYS A 18 2.56 11.61 7.05
C LYS A 18 3.93 11.95 6.46
N LYS A 19 4.76 10.94 6.20
CA LYS A 19 6.08 11.13 5.60
C LYS A 19 5.98 11.69 4.18
N ILE A 20 5.10 11.14 3.37
CA ILE A 20 4.87 11.62 1.99
C ILE A 20 4.54 13.11 2.00
N LYS A 21 3.64 13.51 2.89
CA LYS A 21 3.25 14.92 3.03
C LYS A 21 4.40 15.79 3.52
N ALA A 22 5.15 15.32 4.53
CA ALA A 22 6.25 16.08 5.15
C ALA A 22 7.37 16.38 4.16
N ILE A 23 7.65 15.47 3.22
CA ILE A 23 8.70 15.66 2.21
C ILE A 23 8.16 16.22 0.88
N GLY A 24 6.88 16.60 0.83
CA GLY A 24 6.29 17.25 -0.34
C GLY A 24 6.15 16.37 -1.58
N ARG A 25 5.98 15.05 -1.40
CA ARG A 25 5.91 14.11 -2.53
C ARG A 25 4.49 13.61 -2.80
N GLU A 26 3.47 14.35 -2.38
CA GLU A 26 2.07 13.95 -2.53
C GLU A 26 1.66 13.71 -3.99
N SER A 27 2.26 14.46 -4.93
CA SER A 27 1.98 14.31 -6.36
C SER A 27 2.51 13.01 -6.97
N GLU A 28 3.39 12.29 -6.26
CA GLU A 28 3.96 11.02 -6.74
C GLU A 28 3.15 9.80 -6.33
N PHE A 29 2.25 9.95 -5.35
CA PHE A 29 1.53 8.83 -4.74
C PHE A 29 0.03 9.06 -4.77
N GLU A 30 -0.70 7.99 -5.10
CA GLU A 30 -2.15 7.95 -4.97
C GLU A 30 -2.50 7.04 -3.79
N ILE A 31 -2.97 7.65 -2.69
CA ILE A 31 -3.33 6.90 -1.48
C ILE A 31 -4.77 6.42 -1.61
N ILE A 32 -4.96 5.11 -1.55
CA ILE A 32 -6.25 4.47 -1.72
C ILE A 32 -6.66 3.81 -0.41
N ASN A 33 -7.75 4.29 0.18
CA ASN A 33 -8.32 3.71 1.39
C ASN A 33 -9.17 2.49 0.99
N ILE A 34 -8.70 1.29 1.33
CA ILE A 34 -9.41 0.05 0.98
C ILE A 34 -10.72 -0.13 1.74
N GLY A 35 -10.95 0.67 2.79
CA GLY A 35 -12.21 0.67 3.52
C GLY A 35 -13.26 1.64 2.98
N GLU A 36 -12.89 2.48 2.00
CA GLU A 36 -13.78 3.49 1.45
C GLU A 36 -14.77 2.95 0.43
N HIS A 37 -14.33 1.95 -0.35
CA HIS A 37 -15.18 1.33 -1.36
C HIS A 37 -14.79 -0.13 -1.55
N VAL A 38 -15.81 -1.00 -1.71
CA VAL A 38 -15.56 -2.44 -1.89
C VAL A 38 -14.71 -2.74 -3.12
N ALA A 39 -14.80 -1.92 -4.17
CA ALA A 39 -13.97 -2.08 -5.35
C ALA A 39 -12.47 -1.93 -5.05
N TYR A 40 -12.13 -1.02 -4.15
CA TYR A 40 -10.74 -0.81 -3.71
C TYR A 40 -10.24 -2.00 -2.89
N LEU A 41 -11.08 -2.50 -1.99
CA LEU A 41 -10.78 -3.69 -1.21
C LEU A 41 -10.57 -4.90 -2.13
N LYS A 42 -11.44 -5.08 -3.12
CA LYS A 42 -11.33 -6.17 -4.08
C LYS A 42 -10.02 -6.11 -4.87
N ALA A 43 -9.66 -4.93 -5.37
CA ALA A 43 -8.42 -4.74 -6.10
C ALA A 43 -7.20 -5.09 -5.23
N PHE A 44 -7.21 -4.65 -3.98
CA PHE A 44 -6.16 -4.99 -3.02
C PHE A 44 -6.09 -6.50 -2.76
N LEU A 45 -7.22 -7.15 -2.53
CA LEU A 45 -7.26 -8.59 -2.25
C LEU A 45 -6.75 -9.42 -3.44
N GLN A 46 -7.01 -8.99 -4.66
CA GLN A 46 -6.45 -9.66 -5.85
C GLN A 46 -4.92 -9.63 -5.84
N LEU A 47 -4.31 -8.53 -5.43
CA LEU A 47 -2.87 -8.43 -5.28
C LEU A 47 -2.38 -9.33 -4.14
N ARG A 48 -3.03 -9.24 -2.98
CA ARG A 48 -2.65 -10.00 -1.78
C ARG A 48 -2.69 -11.50 -2.04
N ASP A 49 -3.64 -11.98 -2.82
CA ASP A 49 -3.83 -13.40 -3.09
C ASP A 49 -2.85 -13.95 -4.13
N ARG A 50 -2.29 -13.11 -5.00
CA ARG A 50 -1.52 -13.54 -6.17
C ARG A 50 -0.05 -13.15 -6.14
N GLU A 51 0.29 -11.97 -5.61
CA GLU A 51 1.64 -11.43 -5.72
C GLU A 51 2.59 -12.09 -4.74
N GLU A 52 3.78 -12.40 -5.23
CA GLU A 52 4.82 -13.07 -4.44
C GLU A 52 5.25 -12.26 -3.21
N ALA A 53 5.22 -10.92 -3.33
CA ALA A 53 5.53 -10.02 -2.22
C ALA A 53 4.65 -10.26 -1.00
N PHE A 54 3.45 -10.79 -1.20
CA PHE A 54 2.49 -11.08 -0.13
C PHE A 54 2.62 -12.48 0.47
N ARG A 55 3.51 -13.32 -0.02
CA ARG A 55 3.65 -14.68 0.52
C ARG A 55 3.84 -14.70 2.04
N PRO A 56 4.82 -13.95 2.61
CA PRO A 56 4.99 -13.94 4.07
C PRO A 56 3.78 -13.37 4.80
N VAL A 57 3.09 -12.42 4.18
CA VAL A 57 1.88 -11.80 4.72
C VAL A 57 0.76 -12.82 4.84
N ARG A 58 0.52 -13.59 3.78
CA ARG A 58 -0.50 -14.63 3.78
C ARG A 58 -0.18 -15.73 4.81
N GLU A 59 1.06 -16.17 4.85
CA GLU A 59 1.52 -17.20 5.76
C GLU A 59 1.42 -16.75 7.23
N GLY A 60 1.73 -15.48 7.50
CA GLY A 60 1.68 -14.89 8.83
C GLY A 60 0.30 -14.43 9.29
N GLY A 61 -0.69 -14.44 8.40
CA GLY A 61 -2.03 -13.95 8.71
C GLY A 61 -2.11 -12.43 8.85
N TYR A 62 -1.22 -11.68 8.21
CA TYR A 62 -1.23 -10.23 8.22
C TYR A 62 -2.12 -9.66 7.10
N VAL A 63 -2.51 -8.40 7.22
CA VAL A 63 -3.29 -7.71 6.19
C VAL A 63 -2.42 -7.37 4.97
N GLY A 64 -1.23 -6.82 5.20
CA GLY A 64 -0.32 -6.46 4.13
C GLY A 64 -0.46 -5.02 3.63
N ILE A 65 -0.78 -4.10 4.53
CA ILE A 65 -0.84 -2.66 4.23
C ILE A 65 0.17 -1.91 5.10
N PRO A 66 0.78 -0.82 4.60
CA PRO A 66 0.60 -0.26 3.25
C PRO A 66 1.19 -1.13 2.15
N CYS A 67 0.51 -1.18 1.02
CA CYS A 67 0.96 -1.89 -0.18
C CYS A 67 1.20 -0.89 -1.30
N PHE A 68 2.39 -0.95 -1.90
CA PHE A 68 2.79 -0.03 -2.96
C PHE A 68 2.74 -0.73 -4.31
N VAL A 69 2.12 -0.10 -5.30
CA VAL A 69 2.07 -0.59 -6.68
C VAL A 69 2.69 0.47 -7.59
N ARG A 70 3.82 0.14 -8.22
CA ARG A 70 4.48 1.04 -9.18
C ARG A 70 3.70 1.12 -10.48
N GLU A 71 4.03 2.11 -11.30
CA GLU A 71 3.36 2.31 -12.60
C GLU A 71 3.51 1.11 -13.54
N ASP A 72 4.61 0.37 -13.42
CA ASP A 72 4.82 -0.85 -14.21
C ASP A 72 4.08 -2.08 -13.65
N GLY A 73 3.32 -1.91 -12.57
CA GLY A 73 2.56 -2.97 -11.92
C GLY A 73 3.31 -3.77 -10.88
N THR A 74 4.60 -3.51 -10.67
CA THR A 74 5.35 -4.22 -9.62
C THR A 74 4.88 -3.80 -8.23
N VAL A 75 4.86 -4.77 -7.31
CA VAL A 75 4.31 -4.62 -5.98
C VAL A 75 5.40 -4.78 -4.92
N THR A 76 5.41 -3.90 -3.93
CA THR A 76 6.27 -4.04 -2.76
C THR A 76 5.52 -3.59 -1.51
N LEU A 77 5.93 -4.13 -0.35
CA LEU A 77 5.41 -3.76 0.95
C LEU A 77 6.42 -2.91 1.74
N ASP A 78 7.58 -2.64 1.15
CA ASP A 78 8.67 -1.94 1.84
C ASP A 78 8.68 -0.45 1.49
N PRO A 79 8.30 0.45 2.43
CA PRO A 79 8.34 1.89 2.19
C PRO A 79 9.74 2.41 1.89
N ALA A 80 10.77 1.74 2.40
CA ALA A 80 12.16 2.16 2.20
C ALA A 80 12.57 2.17 0.73
N GLU A 81 11.91 1.37 -0.12
CA GLU A 81 12.16 1.37 -1.56
C GLU A 81 11.79 2.70 -2.23
N PHE A 82 11.02 3.53 -1.54
CA PHE A 82 10.60 4.87 -2.02
C PHE A 82 11.22 6.00 -1.19
N GLY A 83 12.16 5.68 -0.31
CA GLY A 83 12.75 6.66 0.60
C GLY A 83 11.83 7.06 1.75
N LEU A 84 10.87 6.22 2.04
CA LEU A 84 9.93 6.44 3.14
C LEU A 84 10.25 5.50 4.33
#